data_f0f433080f6781149277430d3a1521fc
#
_entry.id   f0f433080f6781149277430d3a1521fc
#
_cell.length_a   1.000
_cell.length_b   1.000
_cell.length_c   1.000
_cell.angle_alpha   90.00
_cell.angle_beta   90.00
_cell.angle_gamma   90.00
#
_symmetry.space_group_name_H-M   'P 1'
#
loop_
_entity.id
_entity.type
_entity.pdbx_description
1 polymer ?
#
loop_
_entity_poly.entity_id
_entity_poly.type
_entity_poly.pdbx_seq_one_letter_code
_entity_poly.pdbx_strand_id
1 'polypeptide(L)'
;PSLTGIFMASELMATAVNAQLKRAGKDAAVGDPDSVIRVAIDGTPQGLQLIRDGALDATVSQPLSAYATKTAELIELVSKGGTIELGPKPDGQVIDTPVGPQYQLNATLVTKENVDAPGLWANQL
;
A
#
# COMPACT_ATOMS: atom_id res chain seq x y z
N PRO A 1 8.19 24.69 -12.94
CA PRO A 1 8.67 23.48 -12.28
C PRO A 1 8.17 22.27 -13.06
N SER A 2 9.05 21.30 -13.35
CA SER A 2 8.66 20.08 -14.03
C SER A 2 8.02 19.13 -13.00
N LEU A 3 6.87 18.54 -13.34
CA LEU A 3 6.28 17.47 -12.56
C LEU A 3 7.12 16.20 -12.78
N THR A 4 7.70 15.67 -11.71
CA THR A 4 8.58 14.48 -11.75
C THR A 4 8.00 13.28 -11.01
N GLY A 5 7.01 13.49 -10.14
CA GLY A 5 6.38 12.40 -9.40
C GLY A 5 5.03 12.78 -8.84
N ILE A 6 4.17 11.79 -8.65
CA ILE A 6 2.84 11.90 -8.06
C ILE A 6 2.67 10.79 -7.03
N PHE A 7 2.30 11.17 -5.80
CA PHE A 7 1.81 10.25 -4.78
C PHE A 7 0.29 10.29 -4.73
N MET A 8 -0.33 9.11 -4.73
CA MET A 8 -1.78 8.95 -4.65
C MET A 8 -2.13 8.18 -3.37
N ALA A 9 -3.03 8.74 -2.57
CA ALA A 9 -3.50 8.11 -1.33
C ALA A 9 -4.38 6.86 -1.56
N SER A 10 -4.69 6.54 -2.82
CA SER A 10 -5.35 5.30 -3.25
C SER A 10 -5.07 5.03 -4.72
N GLU A 11 -4.95 3.77 -5.11
CA GLU A 11 -4.81 3.33 -6.50
C GLU A 11 -6.06 3.64 -7.35
N LEU A 12 -7.21 3.85 -6.72
CA LEU A 12 -8.45 4.25 -7.41
C LEU A 12 -8.28 5.56 -8.20
N MET A 13 -7.36 6.42 -7.78
CA MET A 13 -7.04 7.67 -8.48
C MET A 13 -6.15 7.47 -9.71
N ALA A 14 -5.43 6.35 -9.81
CA ALA A 14 -4.39 6.16 -10.81
C ALA A 14 -4.92 6.24 -12.25
N THR A 15 -6.10 5.69 -12.53
CA THR A 15 -6.70 5.74 -13.87
C THR A 15 -6.97 7.18 -14.32
N ALA A 16 -7.52 8.01 -13.42
CA ALA A 16 -7.80 9.42 -13.72
C ALA A 16 -6.50 10.22 -13.89
N VAL A 17 -5.51 9.99 -13.03
CA VAL A 17 -4.19 10.61 -13.10
C VAL A 17 -3.49 10.27 -14.41
N ASN A 18 -3.45 8.99 -14.79
CA ASN A 18 -2.84 8.53 -16.04
C ASN A 18 -3.53 9.16 -17.27
N ALA A 19 -4.86 9.29 -17.25
CA ALA A 19 -5.58 9.97 -18.32
C ALA A 19 -5.20 11.46 -18.45
N GLN A 20 -4.95 12.16 -17.33
CA GLN A 20 -4.50 13.55 -17.37
C GLN A 20 -3.03 13.68 -17.79
N LEU A 21 -2.15 12.77 -17.33
CA LEU A 21 -0.77 12.74 -17.80
C LEU A 21 -0.70 12.53 -19.31
N LYS A 22 -1.51 11.62 -19.86
CA LYS A 22 -1.62 11.41 -21.30
C LYS A 22 -2.06 12.67 -22.05
N ARG A 23 -3.09 13.36 -21.55
CA ARG A 23 -3.54 14.63 -22.13
C ARG A 23 -2.48 15.72 -22.10
N ALA A 24 -1.62 15.71 -21.09
CA ALA A 24 -0.52 16.65 -20.93
C ALA A 24 0.76 16.24 -21.70
N GLY A 25 0.75 15.13 -22.45
CA GLY A 25 1.93 14.60 -23.14
C GLY A 25 3.03 14.12 -22.18
N LYS A 26 2.66 13.63 -20.99
CA LYS A 26 3.56 13.18 -19.92
C LYS A 26 3.31 11.72 -19.53
N ASP A 27 2.88 10.91 -20.49
CA ASP A 27 2.53 9.51 -20.32
C ASP A 27 3.66 8.55 -20.73
N ALA A 28 4.91 9.00 -20.64
CA ALA A 28 6.07 8.13 -20.84
C ALA A 28 5.99 6.89 -19.93
N ALA A 29 6.45 5.77 -20.45
CA ALA A 29 6.38 4.48 -19.74
C ALA A 29 7.23 4.49 -18.47
N VAL A 30 6.86 3.65 -17.51
CA VAL A 30 7.67 3.41 -16.30
C VAL A 30 9.10 3.03 -16.69
N GLY A 31 10.09 3.69 -16.09
CA GLY A 31 11.52 3.50 -16.39
C GLY A 31 12.08 4.40 -17.50
N ASP A 32 11.23 5.15 -18.21
CA ASP A 32 11.69 6.18 -19.15
C ASP A 32 12.23 7.40 -18.37
N PRO A 33 13.35 8.03 -18.76
CA PRO A 33 13.88 9.21 -18.09
C PRO A 33 12.92 10.39 -18.02
N ASP A 34 11.98 10.49 -18.98
CA ASP A 34 10.97 11.54 -19.03
C ASP A 34 9.65 11.15 -18.34
N SER A 35 9.58 9.94 -17.73
CA SER A 35 8.38 9.49 -17.03
C SER A 35 8.13 10.29 -15.75
N VAL A 36 6.87 10.47 -15.43
CA VAL A 36 6.42 10.95 -14.12
C VAL A 36 6.26 9.73 -13.20
N ILE A 37 7.05 9.65 -12.12
CA ILE A 37 6.96 8.57 -11.14
C ILE A 37 5.58 8.58 -10.48
N ARG A 38 4.89 7.45 -10.50
CA ARG A 38 3.52 7.28 -9.97
C ARG A 38 3.54 6.23 -8.87
N VAL A 39 3.25 6.64 -7.65
CA VAL A 39 3.17 5.74 -6.50
C VAL A 39 1.82 5.88 -5.80
N ALA A 40 1.33 4.77 -5.24
CA ALA A 40 0.02 4.72 -4.60
C ALA A 40 0.05 3.84 -3.34
N ILE A 41 -1.11 3.69 -2.72
CA ILE A 41 -1.36 2.79 -1.58
C ILE A 41 -2.57 1.94 -1.91
N ASP A 42 -2.65 0.78 -1.31
CA ASP A 42 -3.69 -0.22 -1.06
C ASP A 42 -3.26 -1.62 -1.49
N GLY A 43 -2.64 -1.81 -2.65
CA GLY A 43 -2.26 -3.13 -3.19
C GLY A 43 -3.46 -3.91 -3.72
N THR A 44 -4.41 -3.23 -4.36
CA THR A 44 -5.62 -3.83 -4.95
C THR A 44 -5.27 -4.67 -6.19
N PRO A 45 -6.15 -5.62 -6.61
CA PRO A 45 -5.96 -6.32 -7.89
C PRO A 45 -5.78 -5.37 -9.08
N GLN A 46 -6.55 -4.26 -9.10
CA GLN A 46 -6.42 -3.23 -10.13
C GLN A 46 -5.06 -2.51 -10.05
N GLY A 47 -4.59 -2.16 -8.84
CA GLY A 47 -3.28 -1.53 -8.64
C GLY A 47 -2.13 -2.43 -9.08
N LEU A 48 -2.19 -3.73 -8.73
CA LEU A 48 -1.20 -4.70 -9.19
C LEU A 48 -1.21 -4.83 -10.72
N GLN A 49 -2.39 -4.80 -11.35
CA GLN A 49 -2.49 -4.82 -12.81
C GLN A 49 -1.86 -3.58 -13.44
N LEU A 50 -2.08 -2.39 -12.88
CA LEU A 50 -1.43 -1.16 -13.35
C LEU A 50 0.09 -1.23 -13.27
N ILE A 51 0.66 -1.91 -12.26
CA ILE A 51 2.11 -2.14 -12.17
C ILE A 51 2.57 -3.10 -13.26
N ARG A 52 1.84 -4.21 -13.50
CA ARG A 52 2.15 -5.16 -14.59
C ARG A 52 2.17 -4.49 -15.95
N ASP A 53 1.22 -3.59 -16.16
CA ASP A 53 1.05 -2.83 -17.41
C ASP A 53 2.03 -1.66 -17.56
N GLY A 54 2.85 -1.37 -16.54
CA GLY A 54 3.77 -0.23 -16.53
C GLY A 54 3.06 1.14 -16.45
N ALA A 55 1.86 1.17 -15.91
CA ALA A 55 1.04 2.36 -15.70
C ALA A 55 1.10 2.92 -14.26
N LEU A 56 1.77 2.21 -13.35
CA LEU A 56 2.07 2.58 -11.97
C LEU A 56 3.46 2.04 -11.63
N ASP A 57 4.31 2.85 -11.01
CA ASP A 57 5.68 2.44 -10.65
C ASP A 57 5.70 1.55 -9.42
N ALA A 58 4.92 1.91 -8.39
CA ALA A 58 4.85 1.15 -7.15
C ALA A 58 3.54 1.42 -6.40
N THR A 59 3.19 0.47 -5.54
CA THR A 59 2.16 0.64 -4.51
C THR A 59 2.63 0.09 -3.17
N VAL A 60 2.07 0.60 -2.09
CA VAL A 60 2.23 -0.01 -0.76
C VAL A 60 1.00 -0.88 -0.50
N SER A 61 1.17 -2.20 -0.58
CA SER A 61 0.11 -3.16 -0.29
C SER A 61 -0.16 -3.23 1.20
N GLN A 62 -1.39 -2.91 1.59
CA GLN A 62 -1.85 -3.01 2.97
C GLN A 62 -2.12 -4.48 3.35
N PRO A 63 -1.79 -4.92 4.59
CA PRO A 63 -1.96 -6.31 4.99
C PRO A 63 -3.42 -6.58 5.44
N LEU A 64 -4.39 -6.57 4.53
CA LEU A 64 -5.84 -6.61 4.85
C LEU A 64 -6.25 -7.80 5.70
N SER A 65 -5.75 -9.01 5.39
CA SER A 65 -6.04 -10.21 6.19
C SER A 65 -5.50 -10.08 7.61
N ALA A 66 -4.29 -9.51 7.76
CA ALA A 66 -3.71 -9.27 9.07
C ALA A 66 -4.47 -8.19 9.87
N TYR A 67 -5.01 -7.15 9.22
CA TYR A 67 -5.88 -6.17 9.88
C TYR A 67 -7.09 -6.85 10.52
N ALA A 68 -7.80 -7.70 9.77
CA ALA A 68 -8.98 -8.39 10.28
C ALA A 68 -8.64 -9.30 11.47
N THR A 69 -7.62 -10.15 11.30
CA THR A 69 -7.20 -11.09 12.34
C THR A 69 -6.70 -10.35 13.59
N LYS A 70 -5.82 -9.36 13.41
CA LYS A 70 -5.24 -8.61 14.53
C LYS A 70 -6.31 -7.81 15.29
N THR A 71 -7.26 -7.23 14.57
CA THR A 71 -8.38 -6.52 15.19
C THR A 71 -9.19 -7.46 16.09
N ALA A 72 -9.53 -8.66 15.60
CA ALA A 72 -10.26 -9.65 16.40
C ALA A 72 -9.46 -10.11 17.65
N GLU A 73 -8.16 -10.40 17.49
CA GLU A 73 -7.26 -10.77 18.60
C GLU A 73 -7.19 -9.68 19.68
N LEU A 74 -7.04 -8.42 19.27
CA LEU A 74 -6.93 -7.29 20.19
C LEU A 74 -8.25 -7.01 20.92
N ILE A 75 -9.39 -7.13 20.23
CA ILE A 75 -10.71 -7.01 20.85
C ILE A 75 -10.89 -8.11 21.91
N GLU A 76 -10.55 -9.36 21.57
CA GLU A 76 -10.65 -10.48 22.51
C GLU A 76 -9.73 -10.27 23.72
N LEU A 77 -8.47 -9.87 23.49
CA LEU A 77 -7.51 -9.59 24.58
C LEU A 77 -8.07 -8.54 25.55
N VAL A 78 -8.49 -7.40 25.04
CA VAL A 78 -8.97 -6.27 25.87
C VAL A 78 -10.30 -6.63 26.56
N SER A 79 -11.20 -7.36 25.90
CA SER A 79 -12.47 -7.79 26.50
C SER A 79 -12.29 -8.73 27.70
N LYS A 80 -11.18 -9.44 27.74
CA LYS A 80 -10.76 -10.30 28.87
C LYS A 80 -9.94 -9.56 29.93
N GLY A 81 -9.80 -8.24 29.83
CA GLY A 81 -8.99 -7.43 30.76
C GLY A 81 -7.48 -7.49 30.50
N GLY A 82 -7.05 -8.01 29.36
CA GLY A 82 -5.65 -8.03 28.96
C GLY A 82 -5.14 -6.65 28.48
N THR A 83 -3.83 -6.49 28.43
CA THR A 83 -3.16 -5.25 28.04
C THR A 83 -2.40 -5.44 26.74
N ILE A 84 -2.43 -4.42 25.88
CA ILE A 84 -1.65 -4.39 24.63
C ILE A 84 -0.23 -3.93 25.00
N GLU A 85 0.73 -4.85 24.92
CA GLU A 85 2.13 -4.56 25.27
C GLU A 85 2.83 -3.78 24.13
N LEU A 86 3.53 -2.70 24.52
CA LEU A 86 4.34 -1.90 23.60
C LEU A 86 5.55 -2.67 23.05
N GLY A 87 6.11 -2.17 21.96
CA GLY A 87 7.36 -2.64 21.36
C GLY A 87 7.20 -3.46 20.10
N PRO A 88 8.31 -4.04 19.61
CA PRO A 88 8.34 -4.83 18.37
C PRO A 88 7.48 -6.09 18.45
N LYS A 89 6.85 -6.44 17.33
CA LYS A 89 6.06 -7.66 17.12
C LYS A 89 6.53 -8.34 15.83
N PRO A 90 6.27 -9.64 15.64
CA PRO A 90 6.70 -10.36 14.43
C PRO A 90 6.14 -9.78 13.12
N ASP A 91 4.95 -9.18 13.19
CA ASP A 91 4.20 -8.62 12.07
C ASP A 91 4.13 -7.08 12.07
N GLY A 92 4.88 -6.43 12.98
CA GLY A 92 4.87 -4.98 13.09
C GLY A 92 5.43 -4.44 14.39
N GLN A 93 4.76 -3.46 14.98
CA GLN A 93 5.12 -2.90 16.29
C GLN A 93 3.90 -2.29 16.98
N VAL A 94 3.96 -2.20 18.30
CA VAL A 94 3.01 -1.42 19.10
C VAL A 94 3.73 -0.18 19.64
N ILE A 95 3.22 0.99 19.29
CA ILE A 95 3.71 2.27 19.79
C ILE A 95 2.71 2.89 20.76
N ASP A 96 3.22 3.69 21.71
CA ASP A 96 2.38 4.52 22.56
C ASP A 96 1.98 5.80 21.82
N THR A 97 0.72 6.20 21.95
CA THR A 97 0.21 7.44 21.36
C THR A 97 -0.64 8.20 22.38
N PRO A 98 -0.90 9.50 22.18
CA PRO A 98 -1.76 10.28 23.07
C PRO A 98 -3.19 9.72 23.26
N VAL A 99 -3.62 8.83 22.38
CA VAL A 99 -4.95 8.19 22.44
C VAL A 99 -4.89 6.72 22.85
N GLY A 100 -3.71 6.22 23.25
CA GLY A 100 -3.46 4.85 23.67
C GLY A 100 -2.57 4.07 22.70
N PRO A 101 -2.32 2.78 23.00
CA PRO A 101 -1.44 1.94 22.20
C PRO A 101 -1.98 1.74 20.78
N GLN A 102 -1.11 1.91 19.78
CA GLN A 102 -1.41 1.70 18.37
C GLN A 102 -0.58 0.53 17.83
N TYR A 103 -1.25 -0.50 17.31
CA TYR A 103 -0.58 -1.59 16.60
C TYR A 103 -0.36 -1.19 15.13
N GLN A 104 0.89 -1.08 14.73
CA GLN A 104 1.32 -0.78 13.36
C GLN A 104 1.76 -2.08 12.69
N LEU A 105 0.97 -2.57 11.74
CA LEU A 105 1.32 -3.74 10.93
C LEU A 105 2.29 -3.34 9.81
N ASN A 106 3.19 -4.26 9.45
CA ASN A 106 4.08 -4.09 8.31
C ASN A 106 3.28 -4.12 7.00
N ALA A 107 3.55 -3.15 6.14
CA ALA A 107 3.04 -3.11 4.77
C ALA A 107 4.15 -3.50 3.78
N THR A 108 3.76 -3.96 2.58
CA THR A 108 4.70 -4.42 1.56
C THR A 108 4.79 -3.40 0.43
N LEU A 109 6.00 -2.90 0.13
CA LEU A 109 6.24 -2.16 -1.10
C LEU A 109 6.18 -3.14 -2.28
N VAL A 110 5.33 -2.83 -3.24
CA VAL A 110 5.13 -3.62 -4.45
C VAL A 110 5.61 -2.83 -5.66
N THR A 111 6.48 -3.47 -6.43
CA THR A 111 7.00 -2.99 -7.71
C THR A 111 6.83 -4.10 -8.76
N LYS A 112 7.27 -3.85 -9.98
CA LYS A 112 7.24 -4.87 -11.04
C LYS A 112 8.01 -6.14 -10.69
N GLU A 113 8.99 -6.07 -9.80
CA GLU A 113 9.84 -7.21 -9.41
C GLU A 113 9.11 -8.23 -8.52
N ASN A 114 8.11 -7.76 -7.75
CA ASN A 114 7.41 -8.61 -6.78
C ASN A 114 5.88 -8.56 -6.89
N VAL A 115 5.33 -7.95 -7.94
CA VAL A 115 3.88 -7.80 -8.15
C VAL A 115 3.12 -9.14 -8.21
N ASP A 116 3.80 -10.23 -8.55
CA ASP A 116 3.22 -11.58 -8.62
C ASP A 116 3.48 -12.43 -7.36
N ALA A 117 4.01 -11.81 -6.29
CA ALA A 117 4.28 -12.53 -5.05
C ALA A 117 2.98 -13.12 -4.45
N PRO A 118 2.95 -14.41 -4.11
CA PRO A 118 1.73 -15.09 -3.63
C PRO A 118 1.28 -14.60 -2.26
N GLY A 119 2.15 -13.90 -1.51
CA GLY A 119 1.83 -13.30 -0.21
C GLY A 119 1.02 -12.00 -0.28
N LEU A 120 0.88 -11.40 -1.46
CA LEU A 120 0.04 -10.21 -1.65
C LEU A 120 -1.43 -10.63 -1.62
N TRP A 121 -2.23 -9.97 -0.79
CA TRP A 121 -3.65 -10.33 -0.61
C TRP A 121 -4.43 -10.30 -1.94
N ALA A 122 -4.10 -9.37 -2.83
CA ALA A 122 -4.75 -9.23 -4.12
C ALA A 122 -4.44 -10.38 -5.10
N ASN A 123 -3.39 -11.16 -4.87
CA ASN A 123 -3.06 -12.36 -5.63
C ASN A 123 -3.69 -13.64 -5.03
N GLN A 124 -4.43 -13.52 -3.93
CA GLN A 124 -5.08 -14.64 -3.24
C GLN A 124 -6.61 -14.70 -3.49
N LEU A 125 -7.15 -13.81 -4.32
CA LEU A 125 -8.57 -13.70 -4.63
C LEU A 125 -8.98 -14.63 -5.80
#